data_697d0e04530aa80a72a1948fd9385828
#
_entry.id   697d0e04530aa80a72a1948fd9385828
#
_cell.length_a   1.000
_cell.length_b   1.000
_cell.length_c   1.000
_cell.angle_alpha   90.00
_cell.angle_beta   90.00
_cell.angle_gamma   90.00
#
_symmetry.space_group_name_H-M   'P 1'
#
loop_
_entity.id
_entity.type
_entity.pdbx_description
1 polymer ?
#
loop_
_entity_poly.entity_id
_entity_poly.type
_entity_poly.pdbx_seq_one_letter_code
_entity_poly.pdbx_strand_id
1 'polypeptide(L)'
;EIGKMIVDYHRITPNDCMIIISNSGNNIAPVDAAIRAKEKGIPIIAITAVEYSQFLKTKHKAGVKLKDVADVVLDNCSLIGDAAIEIENFPMKVGATSTIPNVFLQNAILCEMVDILVKKGIHPDVYYNGHMAFMNEDCADHNDKLVDKYFYRIRNL
;
A
#
# COMPACT_ATOMS: atom_id res chain seq x y z
N GLU A 1 -6.66 13.98 10.92
CA GLU A 1 -6.52 15.10 9.95
C GLU A 1 -5.32 14.96 9.03
N ILE A 2 -4.16 14.43 9.51
CA ILE A 2 -2.96 14.25 8.66
C ILE A 2 -3.26 13.33 7.47
N GLY A 3 -3.97 12.23 7.66
CA GLY A 3 -4.35 11.34 6.58
C GLY A 3 -5.19 12.01 5.50
N LYS A 4 -6.11 12.90 5.88
CA LYS A 4 -6.90 13.71 4.94
C LYS A 4 -6.03 14.65 4.13
N MET A 5 -5.09 15.32 4.79
CA MET A 5 -4.16 16.26 4.12
C MET A 5 -3.30 15.54 3.08
N ILE A 6 -2.81 14.34 3.38
CA ILE A 6 -2.03 13.52 2.43
C ILE A 6 -2.87 13.21 1.19
N VAL A 7 -4.10 12.73 1.36
CA VAL A 7 -5.01 12.40 0.25
C VAL A 7 -5.30 13.65 -0.61
N ASP A 8 -5.55 14.78 0.02
CA ASP A 8 -5.85 16.04 -0.70
C ASP A 8 -4.62 16.61 -1.42
N TYR A 9 -3.42 16.44 -0.84
CA TYR A 9 -2.16 16.88 -1.45
C TYR A 9 -1.85 16.15 -2.76
N HIS A 10 -2.08 14.85 -2.84
CA HIS A 10 -1.75 14.04 -4.02
C HIS A 10 -2.73 14.17 -5.18
N ARG A 11 -3.81 14.96 -5.04
CA ARG A 11 -4.81 15.23 -6.10
C ARG A 11 -5.37 13.95 -6.74
N ILE A 12 -5.52 12.89 -5.96
CA ILE A 12 -6.11 11.64 -6.42
C ILE A 12 -7.59 11.83 -6.80
N THR A 13 -8.03 11.06 -7.78
CA THR A 13 -9.34 11.14 -8.41
C THR A 13 -10.06 9.79 -8.36
N PRO A 14 -11.36 9.70 -8.68
CA PRO A 14 -12.08 8.43 -8.76
C PRO A 14 -11.52 7.43 -9.80
N ASN A 15 -10.63 7.87 -10.70
CA ASN A 15 -9.93 6.98 -11.65
C ASN A 15 -8.68 6.33 -11.05
N ASP A 16 -8.32 6.69 -9.83
CA ASP A 16 -7.20 6.14 -9.10
C ASP A 16 -7.69 5.08 -8.10
N CYS A 17 -6.80 4.24 -7.60
CA CYS A 17 -7.05 3.32 -6.51
C CYS A 17 -6.02 3.57 -5.40
N MET A 18 -6.46 3.53 -4.15
CA MET A 18 -5.57 3.74 -3.01
C MET A 18 -5.28 2.43 -2.28
N ILE A 19 -4.00 2.03 -2.21
CA ILE A 19 -3.56 0.91 -1.38
C ILE A 19 -3.06 1.48 -0.05
N ILE A 20 -3.68 1.07 1.05
CA ILE A 20 -3.30 1.49 2.40
C ILE A 20 -2.79 0.28 3.18
N ILE A 21 -1.52 0.32 3.57
CA ILE A 21 -0.88 -0.74 4.34
C ILE A 21 -0.75 -0.28 5.79
N SER A 22 -1.41 -0.97 6.69
CA SER A 22 -1.35 -0.70 8.13
C SER A 22 -1.59 -1.98 8.93
N ASN A 23 -0.56 -2.51 9.57
CA ASN A 23 -0.64 -3.83 10.21
C ASN A 23 -1.79 -3.92 11.23
N SER A 24 -1.88 -2.99 12.17
CA SER A 24 -2.99 -2.95 13.13
C SER A 24 -4.31 -2.42 12.54
N GLY A 25 -4.25 -1.71 11.39
CA GLY A 25 -5.39 -1.03 10.80
C GLY A 25 -6.10 -0.01 11.72
N ASN A 26 -5.46 0.38 12.84
CA ASN A 26 -6.07 1.14 13.93
C ASN A 26 -5.45 2.52 14.18
N ASN A 27 -4.38 2.88 13.47
CA ASN A 27 -3.76 4.19 13.59
C ASN A 27 -4.62 5.26 12.91
N ILE A 28 -4.68 6.45 13.52
CA ILE A 28 -5.58 7.51 13.09
C ILE A 28 -5.31 7.96 11.66
N ALA A 29 -4.05 8.16 11.27
CA ALA A 29 -3.71 8.68 9.95
C ALA A 29 -4.12 7.76 8.79
N PRO A 30 -3.85 6.43 8.80
CA PRO A 30 -4.37 5.50 7.77
C PRO A 30 -5.89 5.47 7.70
N VAL A 31 -6.58 5.53 8.86
CA VAL A 31 -8.05 5.54 8.89
C VAL A 31 -8.61 6.87 8.36
N ASP A 32 -8.02 8.01 8.74
CA ASP A 32 -8.38 9.32 8.17
C ASP A 32 -8.18 9.36 6.64
N ALA A 33 -7.08 8.78 6.15
CA ALA A 33 -6.81 8.69 4.72
C ALA A 33 -7.86 7.84 3.99
N ALA A 34 -8.21 6.67 4.56
CA ALA A 34 -9.25 5.81 4.02
C ALA A 34 -10.62 6.51 3.97
N ILE A 35 -11.03 7.17 5.06
CA ILE A 35 -12.28 7.93 5.11
C ILE A 35 -12.27 9.02 4.03
N ARG A 36 -11.15 9.76 3.89
CA ARG A 36 -11.05 10.83 2.91
C ARG A 36 -11.09 10.32 1.47
N ALA A 37 -10.42 9.21 1.19
CA ALA A 37 -10.47 8.55 -0.12
C ALA A 37 -11.91 8.12 -0.45
N LYS A 38 -12.63 7.55 0.51
CA LYS A 38 -14.04 7.16 0.37
C LYS A 38 -14.95 8.36 0.08
N GLU A 39 -14.76 9.48 0.80
CA GLU A 39 -15.47 10.75 0.55
C GLU A 39 -15.27 11.26 -0.88
N LYS A 40 -14.13 10.96 -1.50
CA LYS A 40 -13.77 11.34 -2.89
C LYS A 40 -14.16 10.30 -3.93
N GLY A 41 -14.79 9.19 -3.53
CA GLY A 41 -15.18 8.10 -4.43
C GLY A 41 -14.00 7.27 -4.95
N ILE A 42 -12.87 7.25 -4.23
CA ILE A 42 -11.67 6.52 -4.61
C ILE A 42 -11.73 5.11 -4.02
N PRO A 43 -11.61 4.04 -4.83
CA PRO A 43 -11.53 2.67 -4.35
C PRO A 43 -10.33 2.45 -3.43
N ILE A 44 -10.53 1.65 -2.36
CA ILE A 44 -9.51 1.42 -1.33
C ILE A 44 -9.24 -0.07 -1.17
N ILE A 45 -7.97 -0.45 -1.28
CA ILE A 45 -7.46 -1.76 -0.89
C ILE A 45 -6.68 -1.59 0.42
N ALA A 46 -7.10 -2.29 1.47
CA ALA A 46 -6.37 -2.34 2.73
C ALA A 46 -5.54 -3.62 2.83
N ILE A 47 -4.28 -3.50 3.22
CA ILE A 47 -3.45 -4.64 3.64
C ILE A 47 -3.25 -4.49 5.15
N THR A 48 -3.77 -5.44 5.93
CA THR A 48 -3.79 -5.36 7.40
C THR A 48 -3.83 -6.74 8.02
N ALA A 49 -3.38 -6.90 9.26
CA ALA A 49 -3.59 -8.11 10.05
C ALA A 49 -5.00 -8.08 10.63
N VAL A 50 -5.91 -8.85 10.05
CA VAL A 50 -7.35 -8.79 10.40
C VAL A 50 -7.56 -9.19 11.86
N GLU A 51 -6.94 -10.28 12.32
CA GLU A 51 -7.03 -10.74 13.70
C GLU A 51 -6.47 -9.70 14.68
N TYR A 52 -5.30 -9.15 14.40
CA TYR A 52 -4.71 -8.11 15.23
C TYR A 52 -5.59 -6.85 15.26
N SER A 53 -6.11 -6.44 14.12
CA SER A 53 -7.05 -5.33 14.03
C SER A 53 -8.30 -5.58 14.88
N GLN A 54 -8.87 -6.78 14.86
CA GLN A 54 -10.05 -7.14 15.67
C GLN A 54 -9.77 -7.11 17.16
N PHE A 55 -8.60 -7.58 17.57
CA PHE A 55 -8.18 -7.62 18.98
C PHE A 55 -8.09 -6.22 19.61
N LEU A 56 -7.76 -5.20 18.84
CA LEU A 56 -7.57 -3.85 19.36
C LEU A 56 -8.89 -3.08 19.54
N LYS A 57 -8.97 -2.24 20.56
CA LYS A 57 -10.02 -1.23 20.67
C LYS A 57 -9.80 -0.13 19.64
N THR A 58 -10.88 0.36 19.03
CA THR A 58 -10.85 1.43 18.04
C THR A 58 -10.32 2.73 18.67
N LYS A 59 -9.35 3.35 18.01
CA LYS A 59 -8.76 4.65 18.41
C LYS A 59 -9.38 5.84 17.70
N HIS A 60 -9.93 5.61 16.50
CA HIS A 60 -10.48 6.68 15.69
C HIS A 60 -11.83 7.16 16.24
N LYS A 61 -12.05 8.48 16.22
CA LYS A 61 -13.29 9.11 16.74
C LYS A 61 -14.58 8.66 16.04
N ALA A 62 -14.48 8.21 14.78
CA ALA A 62 -15.61 7.67 14.03
C ALA A 62 -15.97 6.22 14.42
N GLY A 63 -15.25 5.61 15.36
CA GLY A 63 -15.52 4.24 15.80
C GLY A 63 -15.16 3.15 14.80
N VAL A 64 -14.39 3.47 13.74
CA VAL A 64 -14.02 2.56 12.65
C VAL A 64 -12.52 2.32 12.60
N LYS A 65 -12.11 1.21 11.96
CA LYS A 65 -10.74 0.84 11.65
C LYS A 65 -10.57 0.80 10.12
N LEU A 66 -9.36 0.66 9.65
CA LEU A 66 -9.04 0.64 8.22
C LEU A 66 -9.86 -0.43 7.47
N LYS A 67 -9.95 -1.65 8.02
CA LYS A 67 -10.70 -2.76 7.42
C LYS A 67 -12.23 -2.50 7.31
N ASP A 68 -12.76 -1.60 8.11
CA ASP A 68 -14.19 -1.27 8.11
C ASP A 68 -14.54 -0.21 7.05
N VAL A 69 -13.54 0.49 6.53
CA VAL A 69 -13.69 1.55 5.52
C VAL A 69 -13.31 1.08 4.12
N ALA A 70 -12.34 0.17 4.01
CA ALA A 70 -11.80 -0.31 2.73
C ALA A 70 -12.84 -1.10 1.92
N ASP A 71 -12.73 -1.02 0.59
CA ASP A 71 -13.58 -1.80 -0.34
C ASP A 71 -13.08 -3.25 -0.46
N VAL A 72 -11.76 -3.43 -0.39
CA VAL A 72 -11.09 -4.74 -0.39
C VAL A 72 -10.14 -4.82 0.78
N VAL A 73 -10.17 -5.91 1.52
CA VAL A 73 -9.26 -6.17 2.64
C VAL A 73 -8.45 -7.42 2.34
N LEU A 74 -7.13 -7.26 2.35
CA LEU A 74 -6.18 -8.35 2.26
C LEU A 74 -5.55 -8.58 3.63
N ASP A 75 -5.77 -9.77 4.18
CA ASP A 75 -5.18 -10.17 5.45
C ASP A 75 -3.72 -10.60 5.23
N ASN A 76 -2.79 -9.93 5.91
CA ASN A 76 -1.38 -10.32 5.88
C ASN A 76 -1.06 -11.43 6.89
N CYS A 77 -2.04 -11.87 7.68
CA CYS A 77 -1.94 -12.94 8.67
C CYS A 77 -0.82 -12.73 9.71
N SER A 78 -0.42 -11.49 9.97
CA SER A 78 0.59 -11.17 10.98
C SER A 78 0.08 -11.41 12.39
N LEU A 79 0.99 -11.74 13.29
CA LEU A 79 0.67 -12.01 14.68
C LEU A 79 0.17 -10.76 15.43
N ILE A 80 -0.65 -10.98 16.44
CA ILE A 80 -1.06 -9.91 17.38
C ILE A 80 0.20 -9.34 18.04
N GLY A 81 0.37 -8.01 17.92
CA GLY A 81 1.58 -7.33 18.41
C GLY A 81 2.74 -7.33 17.44
N ASP A 82 2.60 -8.00 16.26
CA ASP A 82 3.55 -8.04 15.15
C ASP A 82 4.86 -8.80 15.40
N ALA A 83 5.45 -8.77 16.58
CA ALA A 83 6.73 -9.40 16.88
C ALA A 83 6.57 -10.88 17.28
N ALA A 84 7.45 -11.76 16.73
CA ALA A 84 7.35 -13.22 16.88
C ALA A 84 8.39 -13.83 17.82
N ILE A 85 9.61 -13.30 17.86
CA ILE A 85 10.77 -13.95 18.45
C ILE A 85 10.93 -13.54 19.91
N GLU A 86 10.92 -14.53 20.81
CA GLU A 86 11.28 -14.35 22.23
C GLU A 86 12.79 -14.53 22.38
N ILE A 87 13.41 -13.63 23.11
CA ILE A 87 14.85 -13.69 23.45
C ILE A 87 14.97 -13.90 24.95
N GLU A 88 15.78 -14.89 25.33
CA GLU A 88 16.02 -15.20 26.73
C GLU A 88 16.52 -13.96 27.51
N ASN A 89 15.97 -13.72 28.67
CA ASN A 89 16.24 -12.57 29.54
C ASN A 89 15.93 -11.20 28.93
N PHE A 90 15.11 -11.13 27.85
CA PHE A 90 14.64 -9.89 27.28
C PHE A 90 13.10 -9.80 27.34
N PRO A 91 12.52 -8.70 27.87
CA PRO A 91 11.09 -8.66 28.22
C PRO A 91 10.16 -8.48 27.00
N MET A 92 10.68 -8.20 25.81
CA MET A 92 9.90 -7.91 24.62
C MET A 92 10.22 -8.90 23.48
N LYS A 93 9.20 -9.22 22.68
CA LYS A 93 9.42 -9.93 21.41
C LYS A 93 10.03 -9.01 20.37
N VAL A 94 10.81 -9.57 19.46
CA VAL A 94 11.42 -8.88 18.30
C VAL A 94 11.08 -9.62 17.01
N GLY A 95 11.39 -9.03 15.87
CA GLY A 95 11.13 -9.65 14.58
C GLY A 95 9.69 -9.45 14.11
N ALA A 96 9.46 -8.39 13.33
CA ALA A 96 8.15 -8.06 12.76
C ALA A 96 7.70 -9.13 11.76
N THR A 97 6.47 -9.62 11.94
CA THR A 97 5.84 -10.62 11.06
C THR A 97 5.12 -10.01 9.86
N SER A 98 4.86 -8.69 9.90
CA SER A 98 4.08 -7.99 8.87
C SER A 98 4.89 -7.56 7.65
N THR A 99 6.18 -7.30 7.80
CA THR A 99 7.01 -6.69 6.74
C THR A 99 7.04 -7.54 5.47
N ILE A 100 7.39 -8.82 5.59
CA ILE A 100 7.51 -9.73 4.44
C ILE A 100 6.17 -9.94 3.74
N PRO A 101 5.08 -10.34 4.43
CA PRO A 101 3.80 -10.56 3.76
C PRO A 101 3.20 -9.27 3.17
N ASN A 102 3.41 -8.10 3.77
CA ASN A 102 2.96 -6.85 3.18
C ASN A 102 3.63 -6.57 1.83
N VAL A 103 4.95 -6.73 1.75
CA VAL A 103 5.70 -6.56 0.50
C VAL A 103 5.30 -7.63 -0.52
N PHE A 104 5.13 -8.88 -0.08
CA PHE A 104 4.68 -9.97 -0.95
C PHE A 104 3.31 -9.69 -1.56
N LEU A 105 2.31 -9.34 -0.75
CA LEU A 105 0.96 -9.03 -1.21
C LEU A 105 0.94 -7.84 -2.18
N GLN A 106 1.69 -6.78 -1.87
CA GLN A 106 1.81 -5.62 -2.75
C GLN A 106 2.37 -6.02 -4.13
N ASN A 107 3.47 -6.77 -4.16
CA ASN A 107 4.06 -7.22 -5.42
C ASN A 107 3.13 -8.18 -6.18
N ALA A 108 2.44 -9.09 -5.48
CA ALA A 108 1.48 -10.00 -6.10
C ALA A 108 0.34 -9.24 -6.80
N ILE A 109 -0.23 -8.21 -6.14
CA ILE A 109 -1.26 -7.35 -6.75
C ILE A 109 -0.72 -6.68 -8.02
N LEU A 110 0.48 -6.09 -7.96
CA LEU A 110 1.07 -5.39 -9.10
C LEU A 110 1.36 -6.33 -10.26
N CYS A 111 1.89 -7.53 -10.01
CA CYS A 111 2.13 -8.53 -11.04
C CYS A 111 0.83 -8.98 -11.71
N GLU A 112 -0.19 -9.31 -10.93
CA GLU A 112 -1.50 -9.73 -11.46
C GLU A 112 -2.17 -8.60 -12.24
N MET A 113 -2.08 -7.36 -11.76
CA MET A 113 -2.58 -6.17 -12.46
C MET A 113 -1.93 -6.02 -13.83
N VAL A 114 -0.60 -6.16 -13.92
CA VAL A 114 0.14 -6.07 -15.20
C VAL A 114 -0.30 -7.18 -16.14
N ASP A 115 -0.42 -8.43 -15.66
CA ASP A 115 -0.88 -9.57 -16.48
C ASP A 115 -2.29 -9.32 -17.05
N ILE A 116 -3.22 -8.85 -16.21
CA ILE A 116 -4.58 -8.51 -16.63
C ILE A 116 -4.59 -7.40 -17.69
N LEU A 117 -3.78 -6.35 -17.50
CA LEU A 117 -3.71 -5.24 -18.45
C LEU A 117 -3.16 -5.70 -19.80
N VAL A 118 -2.08 -6.48 -19.81
CA VAL A 118 -1.48 -7.03 -21.03
C VAL A 118 -2.47 -7.94 -21.77
N LYS A 119 -3.20 -8.80 -21.09
CA LYS A 119 -4.27 -9.63 -21.68
C LYS A 119 -5.40 -8.80 -22.31
N LYS A 120 -5.59 -7.58 -21.86
CA LYS A 120 -6.54 -6.60 -22.44
C LYS A 120 -5.93 -5.75 -23.57
N GLY A 121 -4.69 -6.01 -23.96
CA GLY A 121 -3.97 -5.23 -24.98
C GLY A 121 -3.45 -3.87 -24.48
N ILE A 122 -3.41 -3.67 -23.17
CA ILE A 122 -2.89 -2.45 -22.54
C ILE A 122 -1.47 -2.74 -22.04
N HIS A 123 -0.50 -1.95 -22.49
CA HIS A 123 0.88 -2.05 -22.01
C HIS A 123 1.12 -1.02 -20.89
N PRO A 124 1.19 -1.46 -19.63
CA PRO A 124 1.45 -0.55 -18.53
C PRO A 124 2.89 -0.06 -18.54
N ASP A 125 3.09 1.16 -18.07
CA ASP A 125 4.42 1.72 -17.87
C ASP A 125 5.09 1.07 -16.66
N VAL A 126 6.24 0.43 -16.88
CA VAL A 126 7.03 -0.25 -15.85
C VAL A 126 8.49 0.19 -15.99
N TYR A 127 9.14 0.54 -14.89
CA TYR A 127 10.56 0.84 -14.88
C TYR A 127 11.41 -0.39 -15.19
N TYR A 128 12.41 -0.24 -16.06
CA TYR A 128 13.45 -1.24 -16.24
C TYR A 128 14.49 -1.15 -15.12
N ASN A 129 15.04 -2.31 -14.76
CA ASN A 129 16.23 -2.34 -13.93
C ASN A 129 17.42 -1.77 -14.74
N GLY A 130 17.99 -0.65 -14.28
CA GLY A 130 19.08 0.04 -14.98
C GLY A 130 20.33 -0.83 -15.20
N HIS A 131 20.58 -1.83 -14.34
CA HIS A 131 21.67 -2.79 -14.54
C HIS A 131 21.43 -3.75 -15.70
N MET A 132 20.19 -3.87 -16.19
CA MET A 132 19.84 -4.72 -17.34
C MET A 132 19.79 -3.95 -18.66
N ALA A 133 20.14 -2.66 -18.67
CA ALA A 133 20.12 -1.82 -19.85
C ALA A 133 21.03 -2.34 -21.00
N PHE A 134 22.09 -3.11 -20.66
CA PHE A 134 22.95 -3.75 -21.66
C PHE A 134 22.25 -4.84 -22.49
N MET A 135 21.12 -5.36 -22.03
CA MET A 135 20.35 -6.40 -22.74
C MET A 135 19.40 -5.81 -23.80
N ASN A 136 19.12 -4.51 -23.73
CA ASN A 136 18.21 -3.84 -24.65
C ASN A 136 18.57 -2.36 -24.74
N GLU A 137 19.01 -1.89 -25.92
CA GLU A 137 19.40 -0.50 -26.15
C GLU A 137 18.26 0.50 -25.89
N ASP A 138 17.01 0.06 -26.07
CA ASP A 138 15.83 0.89 -25.77
C ASP A 138 15.65 1.19 -24.29
N CYS A 139 16.35 0.48 -23.40
CA CYS A 139 16.24 0.67 -21.94
C CYS A 139 16.92 1.94 -21.43
N ALA A 140 17.90 2.50 -22.15
CA ALA A 140 18.71 3.63 -21.68
C ALA A 140 17.85 4.85 -21.35
N ASP A 141 16.92 5.22 -22.24
CA ASP A 141 16.08 6.41 -22.11
C ASP A 141 14.69 6.11 -21.57
N HIS A 142 14.33 4.83 -21.36
CA HIS A 142 12.97 4.43 -21.02
C HIS A 142 12.53 5.00 -19.68
N ASN A 143 13.36 4.83 -18.66
CA ASN A 143 13.05 5.30 -17.32
C ASN A 143 12.96 6.84 -17.27
N ASP A 144 13.85 7.54 -17.94
CA ASP A 144 13.84 9.00 -18.02
C ASP A 144 12.56 9.52 -18.69
N LYS A 145 12.12 8.88 -19.77
CA LYS A 145 10.83 9.19 -20.41
C LYS A 145 9.64 8.96 -19.48
N LEU A 146 9.69 7.94 -18.63
CA LEU A 146 8.64 7.69 -17.64
C LEU A 146 8.67 8.74 -16.51
N VAL A 147 9.85 9.13 -16.04
CA VAL A 147 9.98 10.22 -15.07
C VAL A 147 9.37 11.51 -15.63
N ASP A 148 9.73 11.91 -16.84
CA ASP A 148 9.18 13.10 -17.50
C ASP A 148 7.66 13.01 -17.68
N LYS A 149 7.16 11.85 -18.12
CA LYS A 149 5.72 11.59 -18.32
C LYS A 149 4.92 11.78 -17.03
N TYR A 150 5.46 11.35 -15.90
CA TYR A 150 4.76 11.34 -14.62
C TYR A 150 5.23 12.42 -13.63
N PHE A 151 6.17 13.27 -14.01
CA PHE A 151 6.78 14.29 -13.15
C PHE A 151 5.76 15.12 -12.34
N TYR A 152 4.67 15.53 -12.96
CA TYR A 152 3.63 16.31 -12.29
C TYR A 152 2.68 15.50 -11.40
N ARG A 153 2.71 14.17 -11.49
CA ARG A 153 1.91 13.27 -10.66
C ARG A 153 2.69 12.72 -9.47
N ILE A 154 4.00 12.52 -9.63
CA ILE A 154 4.89 11.97 -8.61
C ILE A 154 5.57 13.13 -7.89
N ARG A 155 4.94 13.61 -6.80
CA ARG A 155 5.39 14.82 -6.09
C ARG A 155 6.52 14.62 -5.09
N ASN A 156 6.99 13.40 -4.88
CA ASN A 156 8.01 13.05 -3.89
C ASN A 156 9.24 12.37 -4.52
N LEU A 157 9.49 12.59 -5.81
CA LEU A 157 10.75 12.20 -6.46
C LEU A 157 11.75 13.34 -6.40
#